data_15477f4269c1fc8279df455be332f1c9
#
_entry.id   15477f4269c1fc8279df455be332f1c9
#
_cell.length_a   1.000
_cell.length_b   1.000
_cell.length_c   1.000
_cell.angle_alpha   90.00
_cell.angle_beta   90.00
_cell.angle_gamma   90.00
#
_symmetry.space_group_name_H-M   'P 1'
#
loop_
_entity.id
_entity.type
_entity.pdbx_description
1 polymer ?
#
loop_
_entity_poly.entity_id
_entity_poly.type
_entity_poly.pdbx_seq_one_letter_code
_entity_poly.pdbx_strand_id
1 'polypeptide(L)'
;MDTLPSLNDTEALAIHLAKTASVTDSPGEKAYPAFLLSVLEQMPYFKKNPADLAAIPIPGDPKERSNLVALVRGPGSRCVVLTGHYDVVHTSMYGSLEPWAFDPETLAKKMLDSLDSVSGKDNPLSRLKEDLASGEFLPGRGILDMKGGLAAGISTMAAFAADAGRAGSLLFLAVADEEGSSHGMKAASAMLPAYLAERGLEAAAVFNLDSAVDQDSGEAGRAVFVGSVGKTLPFAFFVGKCTHAGAPFDGINPALLASEFAREVECNPDALRERQAAPGEEAPPPTILYFREARASYDVTTPQAVFCALNVLSHTRAPDEILDTIARIAIDAMNRAISTLRERSSTLSRRVSGHFALPASAPAAINFDELARRAERLSQGVLARARRSAEAAFPDDRVKQTLSILEELLPFAGLEGPAVVVGFAPPYYARAELAPARDEAFVAMLRAELSEFSAEIGKSVRVRPYFPGISDMSFLAPADSAEQRDFVREQMPVADPANDEASRVNVGCPVINVGPWGREYHQAGERAHREYSFVQLPKLLARLVRATLALAPSPCGESNKKEPIA
;
A
#
# COMPACT_ATOMS: atom_id res chain seq x y z
N MET A 1 -28.46 -21.86 13.44
CA MET A 1 -27.43 -20.90 13.91
C MET A 1 -26.24 -21.73 14.31
N ASP A 2 -25.18 -21.68 13.51
CA ASP A 2 -23.95 -22.38 13.86
C ASP A 2 -23.43 -21.80 15.18
N THR A 3 -23.04 -22.67 16.09
CA THR A 3 -22.46 -22.26 17.37
C THR A 3 -21.14 -21.54 17.07
N LEU A 4 -20.99 -20.32 17.60
CA LEU A 4 -19.76 -19.55 17.44
C LEU A 4 -18.56 -20.33 18.02
N PRO A 5 -17.41 -20.36 17.33
CA PRO A 5 -16.23 -21.06 17.80
C PRO A 5 -15.67 -20.44 19.08
N SER A 6 -14.91 -21.24 19.84
CA SER A 6 -14.14 -20.72 20.96
C SER A 6 -13.15 -19.65 20.47
N LEU A 7 -13.09 -18.50 21.11
CA LEU A 7 -12.12 -17.44 20.77
C LEU A 7 -10.65 -17.85 21.03
N ASN A 8 -10.43 -18.98 21.72
CA ASN A 8 -9.10 -19.57 21.92
C ASN A 8 -8.72 -20.59 20.83
N ASP A 9 -9.67 -20.97 19.96
CA ASP A 9 -9.41 -21.80 18.79
C ASP A 9 -9.24 -20.88 17.56
N THR A 10 -8.01 -20.48 17.33
CA THR A 10 -7.68 -19.49 16.29
C THR A 10 -8.03 -19.99 14.88
N GLU A 11 -7.87 -21.29 14.60
CA GLU A 11 -8.21 -21.84 13.28
C GLU A 11 -9.72 -21.85 13.04
N ALA A 12 -10.48 -22.35 14.00
CA ALA A 12 -11.94 -22.36 13.90
C ALA A 12 -12.49 -20.92 13.81
N LEU A 13 -11.89 -19.98 14.53
CA LEU A 13 -12.22 -18.56 14.44
C LEU A 13 -11.88 -17.98 13.05
N ALA A 14 -10.71 -18.28 12.50
CA ALA A 14 -10.31 -17.83 11.17
C ALA A 14 -11.27 -18.34 10.08
N ILE A 15 -11.65 -19.62 10.15
CA ILE A 15 -12.66 -20.21 9.26
C ILE A 15 -14.00 -19.48 9.40
N HIS A 16 -14.43 -19.20 10.63
CA HIS A 16 -15.68 -18.49 10.89
C HIS A 16 -15.67 -17.06 10.34
N LEU A 17 -14.56 -16.33 10.52
CA LEU A 17 -14.37 -14.99 9.95
C LEU A 17 -14.33 -15.04 8.41
N ALA A 18 -13.67 -16.02 7.83
CA ALA A 18 -13.59 -16.19 6.38
C ALA A 18 -14.96 -16.48 5.74
N LYS A 19 -15.81 -17.30 6.40
CA LYS A 19 -17.16 -17.63 5.90
C LYS A 19 -18.08 -16.42 5.74
N THR A 20 -17.79 -15.32 6.42
CA THR A 20 -18.51 -14.05 6.24
C THR A 20 -17.80 -13.20 5.18
N ALA A 21 -18.41 -13.07 4.02
CA ALA A 21 -17.84 -12.31 2.92
C ALA A 21 -17.74 -10.81 3.24
N SER A 22 -16.61 -10.20 2.91
CA SER A 22 -16.35 -8.76 3.06
C SER A 22 -15.51 -8.23 1.89
N VAL A 23 -15.95 -8.54 0.67
CA VAL A 23 -15.27 -8.05 -0.53
C VAL A 23 -15.28 -6.52 -0.51
N THR A 24 -14.12 -5.92 -0.77
CA THR A 24 -13.94 -4.46 -0.82
C THR A 24 -15.03 -3.79 -1.67
N ASP A 25 -15.56 -2.68 -1.19
CA ASP A 25 -16.65 -1.93 -1.81
C ASP A 25 -18.02 -2.64 -1.87
N SER A 26 -18.15 -3.81 -1.25
CA SER A 26 -19.40 -4.58 -1.22
C SER A 26 -20.28 -4.26 0.00
N PRO A 27 -21.58 -4.60 -0.06
CA PRO A 27 -22.45 -4.55 1.13
C PRO A 27 -21.94 -5.45 2.28
N GLY A 28 -21.19 -6.50 1.96
CA GLY A 28 -20.58 -7.40 2.94
C GLY A 28 -19.50 -6.71 3.76
N GLU A 29 -18.65 -5.89 3.13
CA GLU A 29 -17.66 -5.08 3.82
C GLU A 29 -18.33 -4.10 4.79
N LYS A 30 -19.36 -3.37 4.34
CA LYS A 30 -20.13 -2.44 5.20
C LYS A 30 -20.74 -3.15 6.41
N ALA A 31 -21.20 -4.37 6.26
CA ALA A 31 -21.86 -5.15 7.32
C ALA A 31 -20.87 -5.84 8.28
N TYR A 32 -19.62 -6.01 7.89
CA TYR A 32 -18.64 -6.82 8.60
C TYR A 32 -18.33 -6.33 10.03
N PRO A 33 -18.25 -5.02 10.33
CA PRO A 33 -18.06 -4.54 11.70
C PRO A 33 -19.15 -5.00 12.67
N ALA A 34 -20.41 -5.06 12.25
CA ALA A 34 -21.51 -5.57 13.07
C ALA A 34 -21.36 -7.08 13.35
N PHE A 35 -20.87 -7.83 12.37
CA PHE A 35 -20.52 -9.23 12.57
C PHE A 35 -19.37 -9.40 13.57
N LEU A 36 -18.26 -8.64 13.43
CA LEU A 36 -17.14 -8.67 14.39
C LEU A 36 -17.56 -8.26 15.79
N LEU A 37 -18.45 -7.27 15.94
CA LEU A 37 -19.03 -6.91 17.23
C LEU A 37 -19.66 -8.15 17.88
N SER A 38 -20.51 -8.89 17.16
CA SER A 38 -21.20 -10.07 17.67
C SER A 38 -20.24 -11.19 18.10
N VAL A 39 -19.07 -11.30 17.46
CA VAL A 39 -18.00 -12.23 17.83
C VAL A 39 -17.34 -11.80 19.13
N LEU A 40 -16.96 -10.51 19.24
CA LEU A 40 -16.21 -9.97 20.39
C LEU A 40 -17.09 -9.81 21.64
N GLU A 41 -18.37 -9.53 21.51
CA GLU A 41 -19.33 -9.44 22.61
C GLU A 41 -19.42 -10.72 23.44
N GLN A 42 -18.96 -11.86 22.90
CA GLN A 42 -18.91 -13.12 23.66
C GLN A 42 -17.81 -13.13 24.72
N MET A 43 -16.78 -12.29 24.60
CA MET A 43 -15.76 -12.18 25.64
C MET A 43 -16.39 -11.75 26.96
N PRO A 44 -16.14 -12.47 28.07
CA PRO A 44 -16.64 -12.07 29.39
C PRO A 44 -16.23 -10.64 29.78
N TYR A 45 -15.11 -10.15 29.24
CA TYR A 45 -14.64 -8.78 29.46
C TYR A 45 -15.61 -7.75 28.88
N PHE A 46 -16.02 -7.88 27.61
CA PHE A 46 -16.90 -6.90 26.94
C PHE A 46 -18.35 -6.98 27.43
N LYS A 47 -18.80 -8.15 27.91
CA LYS A 47 -20.09 -8.25 28.63
C LYS A 47 -20.14 -7.38 29.89
N LYS A 48 -18.99 -7.18 30.55
CA LYS A 48 -18.86 -6.32 31.74
C LYS A 48 -18.50 -4.88 31.41
N ASN A 49 -17.85 -4.66 30.25
CA ASN A 49 -17.33 -3.36 29.80
C ASN A 49 -17.79 -3.07 28.36
N PRO A 50 -19.10 -2.92 28.10
CA PRO A 50 -19.60 -2.77 26.73
C PRO A 50 -19.15 -1.46 26.08
N ALA A 51 -18.79 -0.42 26.84
CA ALA A 51 -18.28 0.84 26.33
C ALA A 51 -16.86 0.74 25.73
N ASP A 52 -16.13 -0.35 25.97
CA ASP A 52 -14.79 -0.58 25.43
C ASP A 52 -14.83 -1.33 24.09
N LEU A 53 -16.02 -1.55 23.50
CA LEU A 53 -16.23 -2.22 22.22
C LEU A 53 -17.19 -1.39 21.36
N ALA A 54 -16.76 -0.97 20.17
CA ALA A 54 -17.59 -0.14 19.29
C ALA A 54 -17.20 -0.27 17.81
N ALA A 55 -18.19 -0.11 16.94
CA ALA A 55 -17.97 0.21 15.53
C ALA A 55 -17.99 1.75 15.39
N ILE A 56 -16.94 2.31 14.81
CA ILE A 56 -16.75 3.75 14.64
C ILE A 56 -16.89 4.08 13.16
N PRO A 57 -17.88 4.89 12.75
CA PRO A 57 -18.05 5.28 11.35
C PRO A 57 -16.81 6.00 10.81
N ILE A 58 -16.45 5.71 9.57
CA ILE A 58 -15.36 6.38 8.86
C ILE A 58 -15.88 7.73 8.36
N PRO A 59 -15.30 8.87 8.80
CA PRO A 59 -15.77 10.18 8.40
C PRO A 59 -15.69 10.40 6.88
N GLY A 60 -16.80 10.81 6.26
CA GLY A 60 -16.84 11.14 4.84
C GLY A 60 -16.72 9.94 3.89
N ASP A 61 -16.77 8.72 4.39
CA ASP A 61 -16.72 7.53 3.53
C ASP A 61 -18.01 7.39 2.71
N PRO A 62 -17.93 7.41 1.35
CA PRO A 62 -19.13 7.33 0.49
C PRO A 62 -19.84 5.97 0.58
N LYS A 63 -19.19 4.94 1.11
CA LYS A 63 -19.75 3.60 1.32
C LYS A 63 -20.33 3.42 2.73
N GLU A 64 -20.18 4.42 3.60
CA GLU A 64 -20.67 4.42 4.99
C GLU A 64 -20.14 3.20 5.80
N ARG A 65 -18.86 2.88 5.62
CA ARG A 65 -18.16 1.82 6.36
C ARG A 65 -17.80 2.29 7.77
N SER A 66 -17.36 1.36 8.60
CA SER A 66 -16.94 1.63 9.98
C SER A 66 -15.71 0.82 10.33
N ASN A 67 -14.84 1.36 11.14
CA ASN A 67 -13.79 0.60 11.81
C ASN A 67 -14.35 -0.03 13.09
N LEU A 68 -13.80 -1.17 13.50
CA LEU A 68 -14.12 -1.78 14.79
C LEU A 68 -12.99 -1.52 15.78
N VAL A 69 -13.34 -1.10 16.98
CA VAL A 69 -12.40 -0.86 18.09
C VAL A 69 -12.82 -1.70 19.29
N ALA A 70 -11.88 -2.44 19.87
CA ALA A 70 -12.07 -3.25 21.07
C ALA A 70 -10.88 -3.02 22.03
N LEU A 71 -11.15 -2.55 23.25
CA LEU A 71 -10.12 -2.20 24.25
C LEU A 71 -10.24 -3.07 25.49
N VAL A 72 -9.20 -3.84 25.79
CA VAL A 72 -9.06 -4.53 27.09
C VAL A 72 -8.11 -3.73 27.96
N ARG A 73 -8.64 -3.17 29.05
CA ARG A 73 -7.89 -2.34 29.99
C ARG A 73 -7.14 -3.19 31.01
N GLY A 74 -5.96 -2.74 31.37
CA GLY A 74 -5.17 -3.21 32.50
C GLY A 74 -4.50 -2.04 33.23
N PRO A 75 -3.66 -2.29 34.24
CA PRO A 75 -2.97 -1.24 35.02
C PRO A 75 -1.97 -0.43 34.17
N GLY A 76 -1.87 0.86 34.46
CA GLY A 76 -0.93 1.78 33.81
C GLY A 76 -1.48 2.41 32.53
N SER A 77 -0.69 3.31 31.92
CA SER A 77 -1.07 4.06 30.72
C SER A 77 -0.66 3.39 29.39
N ARG A 78 0.21 2.39 29.43
CA ARG A 78 0.75 1.77 28.20
C ARG A 78 -0.28 0.89 27.51
N CYS A 79 -0.39 1.04 26.20
CA CYS A 79 -1.30 0.27 25.36
C CYS A 79 -0.58 -0.27 24.13
N VAL A 80 -0.66 -1.57 23.86
CA VAL A 80 -0.30 -2.14 22.57
C VAL A 80 -1.54 -2.15 21.68
N VAL A 81 -1.36 -1.79 20.41
CA VAL A 81 -2.43 -1.82 19.41
C VAL A 81 -2.17 -2.98 18.46
N LEU A 82 -3.13 -3.89 18.30
CA LEU A 82 -3.18 -4.88 17.23
C LEU A 82 -4.11 -4.36 16.15
N THR A 83 -3.65 -4.27 14.91
CA THR A 83 -4.48 -3.77 13.82
C THR A 83 -4.44 -4.66 12.60
N GLY A 84 -5.48 -4.62 11.78
CA GLY A 84 -5.54 -5.30 10.49
C GLY A 84 -6.85 -5.00 9.77
N HIS A 85 -6.88 -5.29 8.46
CA HIS A 85 -8.07 -5.04 7.65
C HIS A 85 -9.00 -6.26 7.63
N TYR A 86 -10.27 -5.99 7.44
CA TYR A 86 -11.29 -7.03 7.36
C TYR A 86 -11.87 -7.21 5.96
N ASP A 87 -11.61 -6.27 5.05
CA ASP A 87 -11.98 -6.42 3.65
C ASP A 87 -11.06 -7.39 2.92
N VAL A 88 -11.47 -7.84 1.77
CA VAL A 88 -10.74 -8.79 0.93
C VAL A 88 -10.97 -8.47 -0.54
N VAL A 89 -10.02 -8.79 -1.41
CA VAL A 89 -10.20 -8.65 -2.86
C VAL A 89 -11.31 -9.56 -3.39
N HIS A 90 -11.79 -9.25 -4.60
CA HIS A 90 -12.86 -10.00 -5.26
C HIS A 90 -12.51 -11.49 -5.51
N THR A 91 -13.54 -12.30 -5.73
CA THR A 91 -13.44 -13.77 -5.86
C THR A 91 -13.50 -14.29 -7.30
N SER A 92 -13.65 -13.42 -8.28
CA SER A 92 -13.86 -13.81 -9.70
C SER A 92 -12.75 -14.72 -10.25
N MET A 93 -11.52 -14.64 -9.73
CA MET A 93 -10.42 -15.48 -10.18
C MET A 93 -10.52 -16.95 -9.73
N TYR A 94 -11.43 -17.28 -8.80
CA TYR A 94 -11.73 -18.67 -8.47
C TYR A 94 -12.49 -19.41 -9.59
N GLY A 95 -13.06 -18.69 -10.56
CA GLY A 95 -13.79 -19.28 -11.69
C GLY A 95 -14.94 -20.18 -11.22
N SER A 96 -14.95 -21.45 -11.62
CA SER A 96 -15.99 -22.41 -11.19
C SER A 96 -15.98 -22.71 -9.68
N LEU A 97 -14.91 -22.39 -8.97
CA LEU A 97 -14.79 -22.59 -7.52
C LEU A 97 -15.25 -21.38 -6.71
N GLU A 98 -15.62 -20.28 -7.35
CA GLU A 98 -16.04 -19.04 -6.70
C GLU A 98 -17.15 -19.21 -5.65
N PRO A 99 -18.18 -20.06 -5.83
CA PRO A 99 -19.21 -20.27 -4.81
C PRO A 99 -18.68 -20.78 -3.47
N TRP A 100 -17.48 -21.36 -3.44
CA TRP A 100 -16.84 -21.89 -2.23
C TRP A 100 -15.65 -21.06 -1.75
N ALA A 101 -15.35 -19.92 -2.38
CA ALA A 101 -14.18 -19.09 -2.06
C ALA A 101 -14.13 -18.70 -0.57
N PHE A 102 -15.29 -18.54 0.07
CA PHE A 102 -15.45 -18.20 1.49
C PHE A 102 -15.75 -19.42 2.40
N ASP A 103 -15.67 -20.64 1.88
CA ASP A 103 -15.77 -21.87 2.68
C ASP A 103 -14.48 -22.68 2.58
N PRO A 104 -13.48 -22.39 3.46
CA PRO A 104 -12.14 -22.99 3.39
C PRO A 104 -12.14 -24.52 3.34
N GLU A 105 -13.03 -25.16 4.11
CA GLU A 105 -13.09 -26.61 4.22
C GLU A 105 -13.68 -27.26 2.96
N THR A 106 -14.75 -26.69 2.41
CA THR A 106 -15.34 -27.15 1.15
C THR A 106 -14.44 -26.83 -0.03
N LEU A 107 -13.85 -25.63 -0.05
CA LEU A 107 -12.92 -25.20 -1.07
C LEU A 107 -11.71 -26.14 -1.17
N ALA A 108 -11.10 -26.53 -0.05
CA ALA A 108 -9.97 -27.45 -0.02
C ALA A 108 -10.29 -28.77 -0.73
N LYS A 109 -11.47 -29.35 -0.44
CA LYS A 109 -11.93 -30.60 -1.09
C LYS A 109 -12.13 -30.41 -2.58
N LYS A 110 -12.85 -29.35 -2.97
CA LYS A 110 -13.14 -29.04 -4.39
C LYS A 110 -11.87 -28.76 -5.19
N MET A 111 -10.91 -28.05 -4.61
CA MET A 111 -9.61 -27.83 -5.23
C MET A 111 -8.85 -29.14 -5.43
N LEU A 112 -8.76 -30.00 -4.42
CA LEU A 112 -8.09 -31.29 -4.54
C LEU A 112 -8.74 -32.16 -5.61
N ASP A 113 -10.08 -32.21 -5.68
CA ASP A 113 -10.83 -32.94 -6.73
C ASP A 113 -10.47 -32.39 -8.12
N SER A 114 -10.37 -31.06 -8.29
CA SER A 114 -10.02 -30.42 -9.56
C SER A 114 -8.56 -30.64 -9.98
N LEU A 115 -7.68 -30.90 -9.01
CA LEU A 115 -6.25 -31.13 -9.22
C LEU A 115 -5.88 -32.60 -9.33
N ASP A 116 -6.84 -33.53 -9.34
CA ASP A 116 -6.58 -34.99 -9.33
C ASP A 116 -5.69 -35.42 -10.50
N SER A 117 -5.93 -34.88 -11.69
CA SER A 117 -5.14 -35.15 -12.90
C SER A 117 -3.79 -34.43 -12.96
N VAL A 118 -3.50 -33.49 -12.06
CA VAL A 118 -2.25 -32.75 -12.02
C VAL A 118 -1.11 -33.66 -11.57
N SER A 119 -0.09 -33.80 -12.41
CA SER A 119 1.10 -34.61 -12.14
C SER A 119 2.34 -33.99 -12.77
N GLY A 120 3.52 -34.31 -12.22
CA GLY A 120 4.82 -33.82 -12.69
C GLY A 120 5.27 -32.55 -11.95
N LYS A 121 6.56 -32.50 -11.58
CA LYS A 121 7.13 -31.39 -10.80
C LYS A 121 7.15 -30.04 -11.53
N ASP A 122 7.12 -30.07 -12.85
CA ASP A 122 7.14 -28.86 -13.68
C ASP A 122 5.74 -28.25 -13.89
N ASN A 123 4.68 -28.89 -13.37
CA ASN A 123 3.34 -28.33 -13.45
C ASN A 123 3.17 -27.24 -12.39
N PRO A 124 2.77 -26.01 -12.77
CA PRO A 124 2.60 -24.89 -11.83
C PRO A 124 1.66 -25.20 -10.66
N LEU A 125 0.67 -26.08 -10.87
CA LEU A 125 -0.33 -26.45 -9.87
C LEU A 125 0.12 -27.60 -8.94
N SER A 126 1.28 -28.22 -9.20
CA SER A 126 1.76 -29.34 -8.37
C SER A 126 2.00 -28.91 -6.94
N ARG A 127 2.55 -27.70 -6.72
CA ARG A 127 2.77 -27.16 -5.39
C ARG A 127 1.46 -26.94 -4.63
N LEU A 128 0.44 -26.38 -5.29
CA LEU A 128 -0.88 -26.21 -4.69
C LEU A 128 -1.48 -27.56 -4.28
N LYS A 129 -1.40 -28.58 -5.16
CA LYS A 129 -1.86 -29.94 -4.88
C LYS A 129 -1.14 -30.56 -3.67
N GLU A 130 0.19 -30.46 -3.63
CA GLU A 130 1.03 -30.95 -2.53
C GLU A 130 0.65 -30.30 -1.21
N ASP A 131 0.54 -28.97 -1.18
CA ASP A 131 0.20 -28.19 0.02
C ASP A 131 -1.18 -28.56 0.57
N LEU A 132 -2.18 -28.68 -0.30
CA LEU A 132 -3.53 -29.07 0.12
C LEU A 132 -3.62 -30.53 0.55
N ALA A 133 -2.92 -31.44 -0.13
CA ALA A 133 -2.89 -32.86 0.19
C ALA A 133 -2.14 -33.14 1.50
N SER A 134 -1.14 -32.33 1.86
CA SER A 134 -0.44 -32.43 3.14
C SER A 134 -1.33 -32.15 4.35
N GLY A 135 -2.41 -31.36 4.17
CA GLY A 135 -3.24 -30.85 5.25
C GLY A 135 -2.59 -29.72 6.07
N GLU A 136 -1.36 -29.28 5.71
CA GLU A 136 -0.64 -28.20 6.41
C GLU A 136 -1.14 -26.81 5.99
N PHE A 137 -1.89 -26.70 4.91
CA PHE A 137 -2.41 -25.43 4.39
C PHE A 137 -3.94 -25.43 4.32
N LEU A 138 -4.52 -24.27 4.63
CA LEU A 138 -5.94 -24.00 4.56
C LEU A 138 -6.20 -22.96 3.47
N PRO A 139 -6.92 -23.31 2.37
CA PRO A 139 -7.23 -22.34 1.33
C PRO A 139 -8.48 -21.52 1.66
N GLY A 140 -8.62 -20.35 1.06
CA GLY A 140 -9.83 -19.53 1.14
C GLY A 140 -9.55 -18.06 0.94
N ARG A 141 -10.51 -17.33 0.39
CA ARG A 141 -10.39 -15.88 0.27
C ARG A 141 -10.40 -15.23 1.65
N GLY A 142 -9.37 -14.45 1.93
CA GLY A 142 -9.18 -13.75 3.20
C GLY A 142 -8.65 -14.65 4.32
N ILE A 143 -8.46 -15.96 4.11
CA ILE A 143 -7.92 -16.84 5.16
C ILE A 143 -6.46 -16.50 5.48
N LEU A 144 -5.71 -16.09 4.47
CA LEU A 144 -4.36 -15.58 4.60
C LEU A 144 -4.39 -14.07 4.73
N ASP A 145 -5.05 -13.38 3.82
CA ASP A 145 -5.08 -11.93 3.69
C ASP A 145 -6.48 -11.37 3.97
N MET A 146 -6.77 -10.83 5.23
CA MET A 146 -5.92 -11.15 6.37
C MET A 146 -6.74 -11.59 7.59
N LYS A 147 -7.89 -12.28 7.36
CA LYS A 147 -8.76 -12.74 8.48
C LYS A 147 -8.08 -13.73 9.41
N GLY A 148 -7.06 -14.48 8.92
CA GLY A 148 -6.19 -15.28 9.75
C GLY A 148 -5.42 -14.46 10.77
N GLY A 149 -4.92 -13.29 10.37
CA GLY A 149 -4.30 -12.32 11.25
C GLY A 149 -5.28 -11.75 12.27
N LEU A 150 -6.49 -11.36 11.82
CA LEU A 150 -7.55 -10.90 12.73
C LEU A 150 -7.92 -11.97 13.76
N ALA A 151 -8.04 -13.23 13.35
CA ALA A 151 -8.33 -14.33 14.27
C ALA A 151 -7.22 -14.52 15.31
N ALA A 152 -5.94 -14.44 14.91
CA ALA A 152 -4.80 -14.48 15.82
C ALA A 152 -4.82 -13.30 16.80
N GLY A 153 -5.15 -12.09 16.33
CA GLY A 153 -5.31 -10.90 17.17
C GLY A 153 -6.43 -11.03 18.19
N ILE A 154 -7.59 -11.52 17.77
CA ILE A 154 -8.76 -11.76 18.64
C ILE A 154 -8.45 -12.85 19.70
N SER A 155 -7.81 -13.95 19.31
CA SER A 155 -7.39 -15.00 20.25
C SER A 155 -6.38 -14.47 21.26
N THR A 156 -5.43 -13.64 20.81
CA THR A 156 -4.46 -12.96 21.69
C THR A 156 -5.17 -12.04 22.69
N MET A 157 -6.15 -11.26 22.21
CA MET A 157 -6.95 -10.38 23.06
C MET A 157 -7.79 -11.17 24.08
N ALA A 158 -8.37 -12.30 23.69
CA ALA A 158 -9.14 -13.16 24.60
C ALA A 158 -8.24 -13.71 25.72
N ALA A 159 -7.04 -14.19 25.38
CA ALA A 159 -6.06 -14.65 26.35
C ALA A 159 -5.59 -13.49 27.27
N PHE A 160 -5.32 -12.31 26.74
CA PHE A 160 -4.96 -11.13 27.50
C PHE A 160 -6.08 -10.69 28.45
N ALA A 161 -7.33 -10.71 28.00
CA ALA A 161 -8.49 -10.39 28.83
C ALA A 161 -8.70 -11.36 30.00
N ALA A 162 -8.36 -12.63 29.80
CA ALA A 162 -8.46 -13.68 30.81
C ALA A 162 -7.30 -13.65 31.85
N ASP A 163 -6.16 -13.04 31.50
CA ASP A 163 -5.01 -12.94 32.41
C ASP A 163 -5.27 -11.91 33.53
N ALA A 164 -5.43 -12.39 34.74
CA ALA A 164 -5.62 -11.52 35.92
C ALA A 164 -4.35 -10.69 36.26
N GLY A 165 -3.18 -11.16 35.84
CA GLY A 165 -1.89 -10.48 36.06
C GLY A 165 -1.46 -9.57 34.92
N ARG A 166 -2.32 -9.32 33.92
CA ARG A 166 -1.98 -8.49 32.78
C ARG A 166 -1.51 -7.09 33.20
N ALA A 167 -0.46 -6.60 32.57
CA ALA A 167 0.02 -5.23 32.70
C ALA A 167 -0.36 -4.43 31.45
N GLY A 168 -0.65 -3.13 31.63
CA GLY A 168 -1.03 -2.26 30.51
C GLY A 168 -2.38 -2.63 29.86
N SER A 169 -2.63 -2.10 28.70
CA SER A 169 -3.87 -2.29 27.94
C SER A 169 -3.59 -2.86 26.55
N LEU A 170 -4.57 -3.51 25.95
CA LEU A 170 -4.52 -4.04 24.60
C LEU A 170 -5.71 -3.53 23.80
N LEU A 171 -5.44 -2.84 22.70
CA LEU A 171 -6.44 -2.35 21.75
C LEU A 171 -6.40 -3.23 20.50
N PHE A 172 -7.54 -3.71 20.04
CA PHE A 172 -7.72 -4.33 18.74
C PHE A 172 -8.50 -3.39 17.83
N LEU A 173 -7.97 -3.14 16.65
CA LEU A 173 -8.50 -2.21 15.65
C LEU A 173 -8.64 -2.97 14.33
N ALA A 174 -9.86 -3.23 13.88
CA ALA A 174 -10.12 -3.80 12.56
C ALA A 174 -10.63 -2.70 11.62
N VAL A 175 -9.96 -2.53 10.48
CA VAL A 175 -10.20 -1.44 9.54
C VAL A 175 -10.77 -1.92 8.21
N ALA A 176 -11.44 -1.01 7.50
CA ALA A 176 -12.01 -1.22 6.16
C ALA A 176 -11.04 -0.78 5.07
N ASP A 177 -11.27 -1.27 3.84
CA ASP A 177 -10.81 -0.66 2.59
C ASP A 177 -9.28 -0.67 2.40
N GLU A 178 -8.56 -1.59 3.01
CA GLU A 178 -7.10 -1.69 2.78
C GLU A 178 -6.81 -2.03 1.33
N GLU A 179 -7.56 -2.97 0.78
CA GLU A 179 -7.47 -3.48 -0.59
C GLU A 179 -7.94 -2.47 -1.67
N GLY A 180 -8.44 -1.34 -1.23
CA GLY A 180 -8.92 -0.25 -2.09
C GLY A 180 -8.10 1.03 -1.93
N SER A 181 -8.52 1.88 -1.03
CA SER A 181 -7.94 3.23 -0.82
C SER A 181 -7.52 3.50 0.63
N SER A 182 -7.55 2.49 1.50
CA SER A 182 -7.20 2.54 2.94
C SER A 182 -7.97 3.62 3.72
N HIS A 183 -9.24 3.90 3.36
CA HIS A 183 -10.04 4.90 4.08
C HIS A 183 -10.17 4.57 5.57
N GLY A 184 -10.27 3.28 5.90
CA GLY A 184 -10.35 2.79 7.27
C GLY A 184 -9.13 3.16 8.09
N MET A 185 -7.93 2.82 7.60
CA MET A 185 -6.70 3.14 8.33
C MET A 185 -6.39 4.63 8.34
N LYS A 186 -6.66 5.35 7.26
CA LYS A 186 -6.52 6.82 7.21
C LYS A 186 -7.35 7.49 8.31
N ALA A 187 -8.61 7.09 8.47
CA ALA A 187 -9.48 7.60 9.54
C ALA A 187 -9.00 7.13 10.93
N ALA A 188 -8.59 5.86 11.04
CA ALA A 188 -8.11 5.29 12.31
C ALA A 188 -6.84 5.99 12.79
N SER A 189 -5.86 6.23 11.92
CA SER A 189 -4.61 6.91 12.28
C SER A 189 -4.87 8.33 12.80
N ALA A 190 -5.77 9.07 12.18
CA ALA A 190 -6.16 10.41 12.63
C ALA A 190 -6.87 10.38 14.00
N MET A 191 -7.69 9.36 14.26
CA MET A 191 -8.47 9.20 15.48
C MET A 191 -7.64 8.65 16.64
N LEU A 192 -6.72 7.71 16.40
CA LEU A 192 -6.08 6.88 17.42
C LEU A 192 -5.37 7.66 18.54
N PRO A 193 -4.59 8.73 18.28
CA PRO A 193 -3.94 9.50 19.35
C PRO A 193 -4.93 10.12 20.33
N ALA A 194 -6.00 10.73 19.83
CA ALA A 194 -7.04 11.34 20.68
C ALA A 194 -7.83 10.26 21.44
N TYR A 195 -8.19 9.16 20.77
CA TYR A 195 -8.90 8.03 21.38
C TYR A 195 -8.16 7.43 22.58
N LEU A 196 -6.84 7.27 22.47
CA LEU A 196 -6.01 6.77 23.56
C LEU A 196 -5.86 7.81 24.67
N ALA A 197 -5.58 9.07 24.32
CA ALA A 197 -5.38 10.15 25.30
C ALA A 197 -6.63 10.41 26.17
N GLU A 198 -7.84 10.41 25.57
CA GLU A 198 -9.11 10.52 26.30
C GLU A 198 -9.31 9.43 27.34
N ARG A 199 -8.64 8.28 27.16
CA ARG A 199 -8.71 7.12 28.05
C ARG A 199 -7.53 7.02 29.01
N GLY A 200 -6.63 8.03 29.00
CA GLY A 200 -5.41 8.05 29.81
C GLY A 200 -4.38 7.02 29.35
N LEU A 201 -4.40 6.65 28.05
CA LEU A 201 -3.53 5.65 27.46
C LEU A 201 -2.54 6.26 26.48
N GLU A 202 -1.41 5.58 26.30
CA GLU A 202 -0.34 5.92 25.37
C GLU A 202 0.04 4.67 24.55
N ALA A 203 0.17 4.79 23.24
CA ALA A 203 0.60 3.69 22.41
C ALA A 203 2.04 3.26 22.75
N ALA A 204 2.23 2.02 23.15
CA ALA A 204 3.54 1.43 23.42
C ALA A 204 4.17 0.84 22.13
N ALA A 205 3.36 0.27 21.27
CA ALA A 205 3.66 -0.16 19.93
C ALA A 205 2.36 -0.47 19.17
N VAL A 206 2.44 -0.49 17.84
CA VAL A 206 1.37 -0.98 16.95
C VAL A 206 1.87 -2.21 16.20
N PHE A 207 1.10 -3.29 16.23
CA PHE A 207 1.36 -4.51 15.46
C PHE A 207 0.31 -4.62 14.37
N ASN A 208 0.73 -4.42 13.13
CA ASN A 208 -0.09 -4.75 11.97
C ASN A 208 -0.05 -6.27 11.77
N LEU A 209 -1.20 -6.88 11.59
CA LEU A 209 -1.36 -8.34 11.54
C LEU A 209 -1.44 -8.88 10.11
N ASP A 210 -0.97 -8.09 9.15
CA ASP A 210 -1.04 -8.38 7.74
C ASP A 210 -0.13 -9.52 7.31
N SER A 211 -0.53 -10.21 6.24
CA SER A 211 0.01 -11.50 5.82
C SER A 211 1.38 -11.40 5.15
N ALA A 212 2.21 -12.41 5.35
CA ALA A 212 3.45 -12.57 4.61
C ALA A 212 3.37 -13.76 3.64
N VAL A 213 3.94 -13.60 2.45
CA VAL A 213 3.98 -14.65 1.43
C VAL A 213 5.39 -15.19 1.26
N ASP A 214 5.49 -16.51 1.23
CA ASP A 214 6.71 -17.22 0.86
C ASP A 214 6.35 -18.47 0.04
N GLN A 215 6.79 -18.52 -1.19
CA GLN A 215 6.54 -19.63 -2.09
C GLN A 215 7.43 -20.85 -1.79
N ASP A 216 8.46 -20.69 -0.95
CA ASP A 216 9.43 -21.76 -0.65
C ASP A 216 9.13 -22.48 0.68
N SER A 217 10.09 -22.47 1.59
CA SER A 217 10.04 -23.19 2.87
C SER A 217 9.27 -22.46 3.99
N GLY A 218 8.81 -21.26 3.73
CA GLY A 218 8.21 -20.37 4.73
C GLY A 218 9.22 -19.64 5.60
N GLU A 219 10.50 -19.72 5.28
CA GLU A 219 11.55 -19.03 6.06
C GLU A 219 11.45 -17.52 5.90
N ALA A 220 11.14 -17.05 4.67
CA ALA A 220 10.89 -15.65 4.40
C ALA A 220 9.49 -15.19 4.88
N GLY A 221 8.52 -16.09 4.92
CA GLY A 221 7.15 -15.81 5.39
C GLY A 221 7.03 -15.75 6.92
N ARG A 222 7.83 -16.53 7.64
CA ARG A 222 7.92 -16.44 9.11
C ARG A 222 8.83 -15.27 9.49
N ALA A 223 8.31 -14.08 9.40
CA ALA A 223 9.06 -12.85 9.64
C ALA A 223 8.25 -11.82 10.43
N VAL A 224 8.97 -10.95 11.11
CA VAL A 224 8.46 -9.69 11.67
C VAL A 224 9.13 -8.56 10.90
N PHE A 225 8.34 -7.75 10.24
CA PHE A 225 8.82 -6.62 9.45
C PHE A 225 8.81 -5.35 10.30
N VAL A 226 9.93 -4.64 10.31
CA VAL A 226 10.11 -3.42 11.11
C VAL A 226 9.96 -2.14 10.28
N GLY A 227 9.48 -2.26 9.07
CA GLY A 227 9.14 -1.20 8.14
C GLY A 227 8.30 -1.72 6.99
N SER A 228 7.83 -0.83 6.14
CA SER A 228 7.13 -1.14 4.89
C SER A 228 7.64 -0.29 3.74
N VAL A 229 7.51 -0.80 2.52
CA VAL A 229 7.83 -0.04 1.32
C VAL A 229 6.87 1.15 1.16
N GLY A 230 7.39 2.27 0.66
CA GLY A 230 6.57 3.35 0.14
C GLY A 230 6.13 3.05 -1.29
N LYS A 231 5.00 3.60 -1.70
CA LYS A 231 4.53 3.56 -3.09
C LYS A 231 4.25 4.96 -3.60
N THR A 232 4.84 5.25 -4.75
CA THR A 232 4.54 6.46 -5.51
C THR A 232 4.17 6.08 -6.94
N LEU A 233 3.34 6.92 -7.56
CA LEU A 233 3.00 6.84 -8.98
C LEU A 233 3.55 8.07 -9.70
N PRO A 234 4.89 8.19 -9.88
CA PRO A 234 5.43 9.31 -10.64
C PRO A 234 4.97 9.24 -12.08
N PHE A 235 4.66 10.40 -12.65
CA PHE A 235 4.33 10.51 -14.06
C PHE A 235 5.33 11.39 -14.81
N ALA A 236 5.45 11.12 -16.12
CA ALA A 236 6.11 11.96 -17.10
C ALA A 236 5.13 12.29 -18.23
N PHE A 237 4.78 13.56 -18.37
CA PHE A 237 3.88 14.06 -19.39
C PHE A 237 4.70 14.80 -20.45
N PHE A 238 4.98 14.10 -21.55
CA PHE A 238 5.83 14.59 -22.64
C PHE A 238 5.04 15.48 -23.57
N VAL A 239 5.47 16.72 -23.71
CA VAL A 239 4.91 17.72 -24.63
C VAL A 239 5.79 17.80 -25.87
N GLY A 240 5.20 17.57 -27.03
CA GLY A 240 5.85 17.67 -28.33
C GLY A 240 5.63 19.01 -29.02
N LYS A 241 5.99 19.05 -30.27
CA LYS A 241 5.60 20.11 -31.21
C LYS A 241 4.75 19.48 -32.31
N CYS A 242 3.44 19.77 -32.30
CA CYS A 242 2.49 19.19 -33.27
C CYS A 242 2.85 19.60 -34.70
N THR A 243 2.66 18.70 -35.64
CA THR A 243 2.76 18.94 -37.07
C THR A 243 1.83 18.03 -37.84
N HIS A 244 1.55 18.37 -39.08
CA HIS A 244 0.84 17.50 -40.00
C HIS A 244 1.62 16.18 -40.21
N ALA A 245 0.94 15.04 -40.22
CA ALA A 245 1.59 13.74 -40.35
C ALA A 245 2.41 13.57 -41.65
N GLY A 246 2.05 14.31 -42.70
CA GLY A 246 2.81 14.38 -43.95
C GLY A 246 4.08 15.20 -43.89
N ALA A 247 4.30 15.99 -42.83
CA ALA A 247 5.49 16.83 -42.63
C ALA A 247 6.15 16.53 -41.25
N PRO A 248 6.57 15.30 -40.99
CA PRO A 248 6.93 14.83 -39.63
C PRO A 248 8.18 15.51 -39.04
N PHE A 249 9.02 16.14 -39.87
CA PHE A 249 10.21 16.84 -39.41
C PHE A 249 9.98 18.34 -39.10
N ASP A 250 8.76 18.86 -39.38
CA ASP A 250 8.40 20.24 -39.00
C ASP A 250 8.00 20.32 -37.52
N GLY A 251 7.85 19.18 -36.87
CA GLY A 251 7.54 19.06 -35.45
C GLY A 251 8.43 18.07 -34.72
N ILE A 252 8.06 17.80 -33.47
CA ILE A 252 8.66 16.76 -32.61
C ILE A 252 7.54 15.94 -32.00
N ASN A 253 7.41 14.68 -32.41
CA ASN A 253 6.37 13.80 -31.93
C ASN A 253 6.66 13.33 -30.49
N PRO A 254 5.82 13.67 -29.50
CA PRO A 254 6.02 13.26 -28.10
C PRO A 254 5.93 11.76 -27.90
N ALA A 255 5.29 11.00 -28.81
CA ALA A 255 5.26 9.56 -28.71
C ALA A 255 6.66 8.95 -28.81
N LEU A 256 7.57 9.50 -29.62
CA LEU A 256 8.96 9.04 -29.66
C LEU A 256 9.70 9.41 -28.36
N LEU A 257 9.46 10.61 -27.81
CA LEU A 257 10.06 11.06 -26.56
C LEU A 257 9.69 10.11 -25.41
N ALA A 258 8.38 9.82 -25.28
CA ALA A 258 7.85 8.92 -24.27
C ALA A 258 8.31 7.47 -24.46
N SER A 259 8.44 7.00 -25.71
CA SER A 259 8.91 5.63 -26.00
C SER A 259 10.38 5.43 -25.61
N GLU A 260 11.25 6.44 -25.83
CA GLU A 260 12.64 6.38 -25.37
C GLU A 260 12.75 6.40 -23.85
N PHE A 261 11.87 7.12 -23.18
CA PHE A 261 11.77 7.10 -21.72
C PHE A 261 11.28 5.74 -21.22
N ALA A 262 10.20 5.20 -21.81
CA ALA A 262 9.67 3.90 -21.46
C ALA A 262 10.72 2.79 -21.58
N ARG A 263 11.50 2.78 -22.66
CA ARG A 263 12.61 1.84 -22.87
C ARG A 263 13.68 1.92 -21.78
N GLU A 264 13.88 3.10 -21.19
CA GLU A 264 14.89 3.32 -20.16
C GLU A 264 14.43 2.89 -18.76
N VAL A 265 13.13 3.01 -18.47
CA VAL A 265 12.63 2.81 -17.11
C VAL A 265 11.99 1.44 -16.87
N GLU A 266 11.38 0.83 -17.90
CA GLU A 266 10.60 -0.40 -17.73
C GLU A 266 11.46 -1.55 -17.25
N CYS A 267 11.13 -2.10 -16.08
CA CYS A 267 11.83 -3.22 -15.42
C CYS A 267 13.35 -3.01 -15.32
N ASN A 268 13.83 -1.76 -15.33
CA ASN A 268 15.26 -1.45 -15.24
C ASN A 268 15.68 -1.28 -13.77
N PRO A 269 16.44 -2.22 -13.19
CA PRO A 269 16.86 -2.16 -11.79
C PRO A 269 17.81 -0.99 -11.48
N ASP A 270 18.48 -0.43 -12.50
CA ASP A 270 19.41 0.69 -12.33
C ASP A 270 18.72 2.07 -12.47
N ALA A 271 17.50 2.14 -13.01
CA ALA A 271 16.81 3.41 -13.27
C ALA A 271 16.52 4.19 -11.97
N LEU A 272 16.03 3.50 -10.96
CA LEU A 272 15.71 4.05 -9.63
C LEU A 272 16.34 3.21 -8.53
N ARG A 273 17.59 2.83 -8.71
CA ARG A 273 18.30 1.94 -7.80
C ARG A 273 18.26 2.47 -6.37
N GLU A 274 17.75 1.65 -5.47
CA GLU A 274 17.64 1.91 -4.04
C GLU A 274 18.97 1.70 -3.30
N ARG A 275 19.07 2.28 -2.10
CA ARG A 275 20.10 1.85 -1.15
C ARG A 275 19.65 0.50 -0.58
N GLN A 276 20.55 -0.46 -0.50
CA GLN A 276 20.23 -1.74 0.11
C GLN A 276 20.02 -1.56 1.62
N ALA A 277 18.86 -1.97 2.11
CA ALA A 277 18.56 -1.97 3.54
C ALA A 277 19.28 -3.12 4.27
N ALA A 278 19.41 -4.27 3.60
CA ALA A 278 20.16 -5.44 4.04
C ALA A 278 20.73 -6.17 2.82
N PRO A 279 21.79 -6.97 2.95
CA PRO A 279 22.31 -7.76 1.85
C PRO A 279 21.23 -8.64 1.22
N GLY A 280 21.03 -8.50 -0.09
CA GLY A 280 20.03 -9.25 -0.86
C GLY A 280 18.61 -8.68 -0.83
N GLU A 281 18.38 -7.51 -0.22
CA GLU A 281 17.09 -6.81 -0.27
C GLU A 281 17.18 -5.61 -1.21
N GLU A 282 16.40 -5.66 -2.29
CA GLU A 282 16.24 -4.57 -3.25
C GLU A 282 14.74 -4.35 -3.49
N ALA A 283 14.34 -3.10 -3.70
CA ALA A 283 12.99 -2.80 -4.14
C ALA A 283 12.80 -3.32 -5.59
N PRO A 284 11.59 -3.74 -5.95
CA PRO A 284 11.28 -4.07 -7.34
C PRO A 284 11.60 -2.90 -8.27
N PRO A 285 12.08 -3.16 -9.51
CA PRO A 285 12.32 -2.09 -10.46
C PRO A 285 11.02 -1.37 -10.82
N PRO A 286 11.09 -0.11 -11.30
CA PRO A 286 9.91 0.61 -11.73
C PRO A 286 9.22 -0.10 -12.90
N THR A 287 7.88 -0.02 -12.95
CA THR A 287 7.11 -0.54 -14.07
C THR A 287 6.05 0.46 -14.52
N ILE A 288 5.78 0.48 -15.83
CA ILE A 288 4.80 1.37 -16.44
C ILE A 288 3.40 0.79 -16.23
N LEU A 289 2.53 1.55 -15.56
CA LEU A 289 1.13 1.19 -15.38
C LEU A 289 0.21 1.85 -16.39
N TYR A 290 0.61 3.01 -16.92
CA TYR A 290 -0.23 3.77 -17.83
C TYR A 290 0.63 4.47 -18.88
N PHE A 291 0.28 4.26 -20.15
CA PHE A 291 0.96 4.89 -21.29
C PHE A 291 -0.08 5.25 -22.34
N ARG A 292 -0.32 6.56 -22.53
CA ARG A 292 -1.40 7.01 -23.41
C ARG A 292 -1.09 8.35 -24.05
N GLU A 293 -1.52 8.48 -25.32
CA GLU A 293 -1.67 9.74 -26.01
C GLU A 293 -2.81 10.57 -25.39
N ALA A 294 -2.62 11.88 -25.30
CA ALA A 294 -3.54 12.82 -24.69
C ALA A 294 -4.83 13.07 -25.51
N ARG A 295 -4.88 12.72 -26.80
CA ARG A 295 -6.07 12.97 -27.64
C ARG A 295 -7.18 11.94 -27.44
N ALA A 296 -8.43 12.40 -27.56
CA ALA A 296 -9.61 11.55 -27.52
C ALA A 296 -9.95 10.93 -28.88
N SER A 297 -9.54 11.54 -30.01
CA SER A 297 -9.93 11.14 -31.36
C SER A 297 -8.76 11.28 -32.35
N TYR A 298 -8.83 10.48 -33.43
CA TYR A 298 -7.88 10.54 -34.54
C TYR A 298 -8.04 11.84 -35.34
N ASP A 299 -6.90 12.46 -35.72
CA ASP A 299 -6.77 13.40 -36.79
C ASP A 299 -5.42 13.18 -37.53
N VAL A 300 -5.15 13.97 -38.59
CA VAL A 300 -3.92 13.82 -39.41
C VAL A 300 -2.72 14.60 -38.86
N THR A 301 -2.73 14.98 -37.58
CA THR A 301 -1.60 15.65 -36.90
C THR A 301 -0.87 14.71 -35.96
N THR A 302 0.38 15.02 -35.64
CA THR A 302 1.09 14.32 -34.54
C THR A 302 0.47 14.71 -33.19
N PRO A 303 0.54 13.83 -32.16
CA PRO A 303 0.07 14.16 -30.81
C PRO A 303 0.65 15.45 -30.26
N GLN A 304 -0.09 16.13 -29.39
CA GLN A 304 0.42 17.25 -28.61
C GLN A 304 1.24 16.79 -27.42
N ALA A 305 0.74 15.76 -26.73
CA ALA A 305 1.38 15.20 -25.53
C ALA A 305 1.14 13.69 -25.39
N VAL A 306 2.02 13.04 -24.62
CA VAL A 306 1.90 11.64 -24.20
C VAL A 306 2.16 11.55 -22.72
N PHE A 307 1.28 10.84 -22.01
CA PHE A 307 1.35 10.62 -20.57
C PHE A 307 1.86 9.20 -20.28
N CYS A 308 2.80 9.11 -19.35
CA CYS A 308 3.35 7.85 -18.85
C CYS A 308 3.35 7.90 -17.31
N ALA A 309 2.71 6.95 -16.63
CA ALA A 309 2.75 6.81 -15.18
C ALA A 309 3.38 5.47 -14.78
N LEU A 310 4.22 5.51 -13.75
CA LEU A 310 5.01 4.40 -13.25
C LEU A 310 4.51 3.96 -11.87
N ASN A 311 4.67 2.67 -11.56
CA ASN A 311 4.67 2.20 -10.18
C ASN A 311 6.11 2.19 -9.68
N VAL A 312 6.37 2.88 -8.60
CA VAL A 312 7.67 2.90 -7.93
C VAL A 312 7.46 2.52 -6.47
N LEU A 313 8.05 1.40 -6.06
CA LEU A 313 8.16 1.00 -4.66
C LEU A 313 9.53 1.43 -4.15
N SER A 314 9.58 2.02 -2.95
CA SER A 314 10.80 2.60 -2.40
C SER A 314 11.01 2.18 -0.95
N HIS A 315 12.26 1.76 -0.61
CA HIS A 315 12.67 1.49 0.76
C HIS A 315 13.32 2.72 1.42
N THR A 316 14.14 3.44 0.67
CA THR A 316 15.00 4.49 1.22
C THR A 316 14.96 5.80 0.46
N ARG A 317 14.49 5.80 -0.79
CA ARG A 317 14.42 7.01 -1.59
C ARG A 317 13.27 7.91 -1.16
N ALA A 318 13.58 9.17 -0.97
CA ALA A 318 12.60 10.20 -0.73
C ALA A 318 11.82 10.56 -2.03
N PRO A 319 10.56 11.02 -1.91
CA PRO A 319 9.75 11.38 -3.08
C PRO A 319 10.38 12.42 -4.00
N ASP A 320 11.05 13.43 -3.47
CA ASP A 320 11.77 14.46 -4.22
C ASP A 320 12.93 13.85 -5.02
N GLU A 321 13.72 12.96 -4.42
CA GLU A 321 14.80 12.24 -5.12
C GLU A 321 14.27 11.36 -6.26
N ILE A 322 13.08 10.76 -6.08
CA ILE A 322 12.41 9.96 -7.13
C ILE A 322 12.05 10.88 -8.30
N LEU A 323 11.39 12.01 -8.02
CA LEU A 323 10.91 12.92 -9.06
C LEU A 323 12.06 13.56 -9.84
N ASP A 324 13.12 13.97 -9.17
CA ASP A 324 14.34 14.51 -9.79
C ASP A 324 15.01 13.46 -10.70
N THR A 325 15.04 12.21 -10.27
CA THR A 325 15.60 11.12 -11.08
C THR A 325 14.76 10.87 -12.33
N ILE A 326 13.43 10.84 -12.21
CA ILE A 326 12.50 10.71 -13.34
C ILE A 326 12.69 11.89 -14.33
N ALA A 327 12.79 13.12 -13.84
CA ALA A 327 13.01 14.29 -14.69
C ALA A 327 14.34 14.18 -15.47
N ARG A 328 15.42 13.76 -14.82
CA ARG A 328 16.73 13.56 -15.46
C ARG A 328 16.68 12.47 -16.52
N ILE A 329 16.10 11.31 -16.22
CA ILE A 329 15.94 10.20 -17.19
C ILE A 329 15.10 10.66 -18.39
N ALA A 330 14.04 11.45 -18.15
CA ALA A 330 13.21 11.98 -19.22
C ALA A 330 13.97 12.96 -20.12
N ILE A 331 14.78 13.87 -19.58
CA ILE A 331 15.64 14.76 -20.36
C ILE A 331 16.63 13.97 -21.23
N ASP A 332 17.28 12.95 -20.66
CA ASP A 332 18.25 12.11 -21.39
C ASP A 332 17.55 11.33 -22.51
N ALA A 333 16.37 10.79 -22.25
CA ALA A 333 15.55 10.11 -23.26
C ALA A 333 15.13 11.05 -24.40
N MET A 334 14.68 12.26 -24.07
CA MET A 334 14.32 13.27 -25.08
C MET A 334 15.54 13.67 -25.94
N ASN A 335 16.71 13.83 -25.35
CA ASN A 335 17.94 14.12 -26.11
C ASN A 335 18.29 12.99 -27.10
N ARG A 336 18.16 11.72 -26.70
CA ARG A 336 18.35 10.55 -27.59
C ARG A 336 17.34 10.55 -28.73
N ALA A 337 16.05 10.75 -28.42
CA ALA A 337 14.99 10.82 -29.41
C ALA A 337 15.23 11.91 -30.45
N ILE A 338 15.62 13.12 -30.01
CA ILE A 338 15.91 14.24 -30.89
C ILE A 338 17.15 13.97 -31.78
N SER A 339 18.20 13.33 -31.21
CA SER A 339 19.36 12.90 -31.98
C SER A 339 18.96 11.94 -33.11
N THR A 340 18.15 10.95 -32.78
CA THR A 340 17.60 9.99 -33.75
C THR A 340 16.80 10.70 -34.85
N LEU A 341 15.95 11.67 -34.50
CA LEU A 341 15.18 12.43 -35.49
C LEU A 341 16.10 13.27 -36.42
N ARG A 342 17.14 13.87 -35.88
CA ARG A 342 18.14 14.63 -36.67
C ARG A 342 18.86 13.74 -37.69
N GLU A 343 19.27 12.55 -37.30
CA GLU A 343 19.90 11.57 -38.21
C GLU A 343 18.94 11.14 -39.33
N ARG A 344 17.68 10.85 -38.98
CA ARG A 344 16.63 10.45 -39.95
C ARG A 344 16.32 11.60 -40.92
N SER A 345 16.19 12.82 -40.44
CA SER A 345 15.97 14.02 -41.24
C SER A 345 17.14 14.27 -42.21
N SER A 346 18.39 14.18 -41.72
CA SER A 346 19.58 14.28 -42.57
C SER A 346 19.65 13.18 -43.64
N THR A 347 19.19 11.96 -43.29
CA THR A 347 19.15 10.85 -44.25
C THR A 347 18.13 11.10 -45.35
N LEU A 348 16.94 11.61 -45.02
CA LEU A 348 15.94 11.97 -46.02
C LEU A 348 16.44 13.13 -46.92
N SER A 349 17.01 14.17 -46.31
CA SER A 349 17.58 15.31 -47.05
C SER A 349 18.61 14.89 -48.12
N ARG A 350 19.43 13.88 -47.82
CA ARG A 350 20.38 13.31 -48.80
C ARG A 350 19.73 12.56 -49.93
N ARG A 351 18.53 11.98 -49.70
CA ARG A 351 17.82 11.13 -50.70
C ARG A 351 16.98 11.95 -51.70
N VAL A 352 16.44 13.07 -51.23
CA VAL A 352 15.44 13.84 -51.98
C VAL A 352 15.90 15.31 -52.04
N SER A 353 16.87 15.74 -52.61
CA SER A 353 17.33 17.15 -52.85
C SER A 353 16.51 18.22 -52.08
N GLY A 354 16.14 17.95 -50.85
CA GLY A 354 15.35 18.80 -49.96
C GLY A 354 16.08 19.06 -48.67
N HIS A 355 15.71 20.14 -47.96
CA HIS A 355 16.23 20.45 -46.63
C HIS A 355 15.11 20.22 -45.59
N PHE A 356 15.31 19.28 -44.70
CA PHE A 356 14.41 18.98 -43.59
C PHE A 356 15.15 19.26 -42.30
N ALA A 357 14.81 20.35 -41.63
CA ALA A 357 15.41 20.74 -40.36
C ALA A 357 14.39 20.62 -39.24
N LEU A 358 14.78 19.92 -38.17
CA LEU A 358 13.98 19.91 -36.94
C LEU A 358 13.95 21.28 -36.28
N PRO A 359 12.88 21.63 -35.56
CA PRO A 359 12.84 22.79 -34.71
C PRO A 359 14.05 22.85 -33.76
N ALA A 360 14.70 24.00 -33.66
CA ALA A 360 15.84 24.23 -32.78
C ALA A 360 15.35 24.49 -31.36
N SER A 361 15.00 23.44 -30.61
CA SER A 361 14.55 23.54 -29.22
C SER A 361 15.33 22.54 -28.36
N ALA A 362 15.79 22.98 -27.20
CA ALA A 362 16.37 22.11 -26.20
C ALA A 362 15.26 21.49 -25.32
N PRO A 363 15.38 20.24 -24.91
CA PRO A 363 14.46 19.65 -23.96
C PRO A 363 14.42 20.41 -22.65
N ALA A 364 13.21 20.57 -22.09
CA ALA A 364 13.00 21.19 -20.79
C ALA A 364 12.19 20.25 -19.88
N ALA A 365 12.49 20.27 -18.58
CA ALA A 365 11.68 19.60 -17.57
C ALA A 365 11.15 20.61 -16.57
N ILE A 366 9.88 20.50 -16.22
CA ILE A 366 9.26 21.22 -15.11
C ILE A 366 8.46 20.23 -14.27
N ASN A 367 8.21 20.59 -13.02
CA ASN A 367 7.31 19.83 -12.19
C ASN A 367 5.86 20.33 -12.30
N PHE A 368 4.92 19.56 -11.72
CA PHE A 368 3.49 19.90 -11.80
C PHE A 368 3.18 21.26 -11.15
N ASP A 369 3.77 21.58 -10.00
CA ASP A 369 3.52 22.85 -9.31
C ASP A 369 3.92 24.04 -10.20
N GLU A 370 5.03 23.97 -10.93
CA GLU A 370 5.43 25.01 -11.88
C GLU A 370 4.45 25.09 -13.06
N LEU A 371 3.96 23.95 -13.58
CA LEU A 371 2.92 23.96 -14.62
C LEU A 371 1.66 24.68 -14.12
N ALA A 372 1.18 24.32 -12.94
CA ALA A 372 0.00 24.88 -12.32
C ALA A 372 0.15 26.40 -12.08
N ARG A 373 1.29 26.82 -11.52
CA ARG A 373 1.60 28.25 -11.32
C ARG A 373 1.64 29.04 -12.63
N ARG A 374 2.18 28.47 -13.70
CA ARG A 374 2.18 29.11 -15.03
C ARG A 374 0.77 29.25 -15.57
N ALA A 375 -0.05 28.19 -15.49
CA ALA A 375 -1.41 28.20 -15.97
C ALA A 375 -2.29 29.20 -15.18
N GLU A 376 -2.17 29.24 -13.85
CA GLU A 376 -2.88 30.19 -12.99
C GLU A 376 -2.56 31.66 -13.30
N ARG A 377 -1.32 31.99 -13.70
CA ARG A 377 -0.95 33.36 -14.12
C ARG A 377 -1.69 33.81 -15.38
N LEU A 378 -1.97 32.90 -16.31
CA LEU A 378 -2.68 33.22 -17.56
C LEU A 378 -4.21 33.04 -17.45
N SER A 379 -4.68 32.14 -16.58
CA SER A 379 -6.11 31.86 -16.40
C SER A 379 -6.41 31.54 -14.93
N GLN A 380 -6.72 32.57 -14.17
CA GLN A 380 -7.02 32.44 -12.74
C GLN A 380 -8.13 31.43 -12.45
N GLY A 381 -7.89 30.54 -11.50
CA GLY A 381 -8.81 29.47 -11.09
C GLY A 381 -8.89 28.30 -12.07
N VAL A 382 -7.98 28.19 -13.05
CA VAL A 382 -7.97 27.10 -14.03
C VAL A 382 -7.73 25.76 -13.35
N LEU A 383 -6.82 25.64 -12.39
CA LEU A 383 -6.57 24.39 -11.67
C LEU A 383 -7.81 23.89 -10.93
N ALA A 384 -8.51 24.79 -10.24
CA ALA A 384 -9.73 24.42 -9.52
C ALA A 384 -10.86 23.98 -10.46
N ARG A 385 -10.96 24.58 -11.66
CA ARG A 385 -11.91 24.14 -12.70
C ARG A 385 -11.52 22.77 -13.25
N ALA A 386 -10.25 22.59 -13.62
CA ALA A 386 -9.72 21.33 -14.15
C ALA A 386 -9.95 20.16 -13.19
N ARG A 387 -9.71 20.37 -11.89
CA ARG A 387 -9.98 19.36 -10.85
C ARG A 387 -11.46 18.95 -10.81
N ARG A 388 -12.39 19.91 -10.80
CA ARG A 388 -13.84 19.61 -10.82
C ARG A 388 -14.26 18.90 -12.10
N SER A 389 -13.78 19.35 -13.26
CA SER A 389 -14.08 18.70 -14.55
C SER A 389 -13.58 17.26 -14.58
N ALA A 390 -12.35 17.03 -14.12
CA ALA A 390 -11.75 15.70 -14.10
C ALA A 390 -12.45 14.74 -13.14
N GLU A 391 -12.83 15.21 -11.94
CA GLU A 391 -13.58 14.44 -10.96
C GLU A 391 -14.97 14.03 -11.51
N ALA A 392 -15.68 14.96 -12.14
CA ALA A 392 -16.97 14.68 -12.76
C ALA A 392 -16.87 13.70 -13.94
N ALA A 393 -15.80 13.77 -14.74
CA ALA A 393 -15.60 12.91 -15.90
C ALA A 393 -15.10 11.49 -15.55
N PHE A 394 -14.31 11.36 -14.49
CA PHE A 394 -13.63 10.12 -14.10
C PHE A 394 -13.68 9.90 -12.58
N PRO A 395 -14.86 9.76 -11.97
CA PRO A 395 -15.01 9.73 -10.50
C PRO A 395 -14.19 8.61 -9.83
N ASP A 396 -14.02 7.47 -10.52
CA ASP A 396 -13.37 6.28 -9.98
C ASP A 396 -11.94 6.04 -10.56
N ASP A 397 -11.40 6.96 -11.38
CA ASP A 397 -10.09 6.77 -12.02
C ASP A 397 -9.19 8.00 -11.84
N ARG A 398 -8.45 8.01 -10.75
CA ARG A 398 -7.58 9.12 -10.37
C ARG A 398 -6.39 9.33 -11.32
N VAL A 399 -5.94 8.29 -12.04
CA VAL A 399 -4.90 8.42 -13.05
C VAL A 399 -5.43 9.15 -14.29
N LYS A 400 -6.67 8.84 -14.72
CA LYS A 400 -7.33 9.61 -15.78
C LYS A 400 -7.65 11.04 -15.35
N GLN A 401 -8.05 11.26 -14.09
CA GLN A 401 -8.20 12.61 -13.56
C GLN A 401 -6.88 13.39 -13.68
N THR A 402 -5.75 12.78 -13.29
CA THR A 402 -4.42 13.38 -13.40
C THR A 402 -4.14 13.81 -14.84
N LEU A 403 -4.31 12.91 -15.81
CA LEU A 403 -4.12 13.22 -17.22
C LEU A 403 -5.03 14.38 -17.70
N SER A 404 -6.32 14.31 -17.37
CA SER A 404 -7.31 15.33 -17.77
C SER A 404 -6.95 16.73 -17.23
N ILE A 405 -6.46 16.81 -15.99
CA ILE A 405 -6.00 18.06 -15.39
C ILE A 405 -4.78 18.61 -16.15
N LEU A 406 -3.81 17.77 -16.48
CA LEU A 406 -2.62 18.18 -17.23
C LEU A 406 -2.98 18.71 -18.63
N GLU A 407 -3.90 18.04 -19.31
CA GLU A 407 -4.43 18.45 -20.62
C GLU A 407 -5.13 19.81 -20.56
N GLU A 408 -5.94 20.06 -19.52
CA GLU A 408 -6.66 21.33 -19.36
C GLU A 408 -5.71 22.49 -18.97
N LEU A 409 -4.63 22.22 -18.24
CA LEU A 409 -3.64 23.25 -17.85
C LEU A 409 -2.67 23.61 -18.96
N LEU A 410 -2.30 22.66 -19.84
CA LEU A 410 -1.24 22.81 -20.84
C LEU A 410 -1.40 24.04 -21.73
N PRO A 411 -2.60 24.38 -22.28
CA PRO A 411 -2.77 25.57 -23.13
C PRO A 411 -2.49 26.90 -22.43
N PHE A 412 -2.63 26.91 -21.09
CA PHE A 412 -2.43 28.12 -20.29
C PHE A 412 -1.03 28.21 -19.66
N ALA A 413 -0.18 27.19 -19.84
CA ALA A 413 1.14 27.14 -19.21
C ALA A 413 2.25 27.82 -20.03
N GLY A 414 1.99 28.16 -21.30
CA GLY A 414 3.01 28.68 -22.21
C GLY A 414 4.19 27.71 -22.37
N LEU A 415 3.95 26.42 -22.27
CA LEU A 415 4.96 25.38 -22.38
C LEU A 415 5.04 24.89 -23.83
N GLU A 416 6.14 25.16 -24.47
CA GLU A 416 6.43 24.66 -25.81
C GLU A 416 7.35 23.43 -25.73
N GLY A 417 7.05 22.42 -26.56
CA GLY A 417 7.88 21.22 -26.65
C GLY A 417 9.13 21.39 -27.52
N PRO A 418 10.14 20.52 -27.34
CA PRO A 418 10.11 19.30 -26.50
C PRO A 418 10.25 19.61 -25.02
N ALA A 419 9.28 19.18 -24.23
CA ALA A 419 9.30 19.37 -22.79
C ALA A 419 8.68 18.17 -22.06
N VAL A 420 8.97 18.03 -20.77
CA VAL A 420 8.32 17.06 -19.90
C VAL A 420 7.83 17.74 -18.63
N VAL A 421 6.61 17.42 -18.23
CA VAL A 421 6.08 17.73 -16.90
C VAL A 421 6.15 16.48 -16.06
N VAL A 422 6.75 16.56 -14.88
CA VAL A 422 6.83 15.46 -13.92
C VAL A 422 6.02 15.78 -12.67
N GLY A 423 5.45 14.76 -12.03
CA GLY A 423 4.68 14.88 -10.80
C GLY A 423 4.23 13.50 -10.33
N PHE A 424 3.27 13.47 -9.41
CA PHE A 424 2.73 12.23 -8.88
C PHE A 424 1.23 12.10 -9.18
N ALA A 425 0.81 10.90 -9.57
CA ALA A 425 -0.60 10.51 -9.54
C ALA A 425 -0.93 9.79 -8.23
N PRO A 426 -2.17 9.88 -7.71
CA PRO A 426 -2.58 9.05 -6.58
C PRO A 426 -2.67 7.57 -6.98
N PRO A 427 -2.54 6.61 -6.00
CA PRO A 427 -2.34 6.86 -4.58
C PRO A 427 -0.87 7.06 -4.19
N TYR A 428 -0.64 7.71 -3.06
CA TYR A 428 0.63 7.81 -2.38
C TYR A 428 0.58 7.08 -1.03
N TYR A 429 1.56 6.21 -0.80
CA TYR A 429 1.79 5.55 0.48
C TYR A 429 3.21 5.88 0.93
N ALA A 430 3.33 6.55 2.06
CA ALA A 430 4.63 6.81 2.66
C ALA A 430 5.29 5.48 3.06
N ARG A 431 6.60 5.39 2.92
CA ARG A 431 7.33 4.28 3.55
C ARG A 431 7.20 4.37 5.07
N ALA A 432 7.26 3.23 5.76
CA ALA A 432 7.31 3.20 7.21
C ALA A 432 8.61 2.55 7.67
N GLU A 433 9.20 3.08 8.74
CA GLU A 433 10.38 2.50 9.37
C GLU A 433 10.45 2.88 10.86
N LEU A 434 11.14 2.06 11.64
CA LEU A 434 11.43 2.38 13.03
C LEU A 434 12.43 3.54 13.12
N ALA A 435 12.25 4.41 14.11
CA ALA A 435 13.20 5.48 14.38
C ALA A 435 14.40 4.93 15.21
N PRO A 436 15.62 4.83 14.63
CA PRO A 436 16.71 4.05 15.21
C PRO A 436 17.03 4.40 16.68
N ALA A 437 17.12 5.69 17.00
CA ALA A 437 17.47 6.12 18.37
C ALA A 437 16.30 5.97 19.36
N ARG A 438 15.06 6.19 18.91
CA ARG A 438 13.87 6.06 19.77
C ARG A 438 13.54 4.59 20.06
N ASP A 439 13.67 3.74 19.04
CA ASP A 439 13.13 2.39 19.08
C ASP A 439 14.20 1.31 19.35
N GLU A 440 15.43 1.71 19.72
CA GLU A 440 16.55 0.79 19.96
C GLU A 440 16.20 -0.30 20.99
N ALA A 441 15.65 0.08 22.13
CA ALA A 441 15.26 -0.85 23.19
C ALA A 441 14.15 -1.82 22.72
N PHE A 442 13.20 -1.34 21.92
CA PHE A 442 12.16 -2.17 21.32
C PHE A 442 12.75 -3.19 20.33
N VAL A 443 13.68 -2.77 19.48
CA VAL A 443 14.35 -3.66 18.50
C VAL A 443 15.20 -4.71 19.21
N ALA A 444 15.90 -4.34 20.28
CA ALA A 444 16.69 -5.28 21.09
C ALA A 444 15.77 -6.33 21.75
N MET A 445 14.68 -5.91 22.36
CA MET A 445 13.65 -6.81 22.91
C MET A 445 13.06 -7.71 21.84
N LEU A 446 12.65 -7.16 20.70
CA LEU A 446 12.09 -7.92 19.60
C LEU A 446 13.03 -9.03 19.13
N ARG A 447 14.32 -8.73 18.93
CA ARG A 447 15.33 -9.72 18.52
C ARG A 447 15.50 -10.82 19.56
N ALA A 448 15.52 -10.48 20.84
CA ALA A 448 15.64 -11.46 21.92
C ALA A 448 14.43 -12.41 21.94
N GLU A 449 13.21 -11.85 21.92
CA GLU A 449 11.97 -12.63 21.94
C GLU A 449 11.84 -13.55 20.72
N LEU A 450 12.19 -13.07 19.53
CA LEU A 450 12.16 -13.88 18.31
C LEU A 450 13.23 -14.99 18.30
N SER A 451 14.41 -14.75 18.89
CA SER A 451 15.45 -15.77 19.04
C SER A 451 14.99 -16.91 19.93
N GLU A 452 14.42 -16.57 21.11
CA GLU A 452 13.88 -17.58 22.04
C GLU A 452 12.68 -18.32 21.44
N PHE A 453 11.75 -17.60 20.81
CA PHE A 453 10.59 -18.21 20.16
C PHE A 453 11.00 -19.13 19.01
N SER A 454 12.00 -18.76 18.22
CA SER A 454 12.54 -19.59 17.15
C SER A 454 13.13 -20.90 17.69
N ALA A 455 13.83 -20.84 18.84
CA ALA A 455 14.35 -22.02 19.51
C ALA A 455 13.24 -22.93 20.05
N GLU A 456 12.17 -22.33 20.60
CA GLU A 456 11.00 -23.06 21.13
C GLU A 456 10.27 -23.85 20.03
N ILE A 457 10.02 -23.23 18.86
CA ILE A 457 9.28 -23.87 17.77
C ILE A 457 10.16 -24.66 16.80
N GLY A 458 11.48 -24.63 16.97
CA GLY A 458 12.46 -25.30 16.09
C GLY A 458 12.48 -24.78 14.66
N LYS A 459 11.98 -23.57 14.41
CA LYS A 459 11.94 -22.90 13.10
C LYS A 459 12.31 -21.43 13.25
N SER A 460 13.08 -20.91 12.30
CA SER A 460 13.49 -19.49 12.32
C SER A 460 12.32 -18.55 12.12
N VAL A 461 12.19 -17.54 12.99
CA VAL A 461 11.37 -16.35 12.80
C VAL A 461 12.30 -15.16 12.81
N ARG A 462 12.33 -14.37 11.74
CA ARG A 462 13.36 -13.34 11.51
C ARG A 462 12.78 -11.94 11.57
N VAL A 463 13.61 -11.00 12.00
CA VAL A 463 13.35 -9.57 11.75
C VAL A 463 13.76 -9.26 10.31
N ARG A 464 12.87 -8.66 9.54
CA ARG A 464 13.13 -8.12 8.21
C ARG A 464 12.91 -6.61 8.18
N PRO A 465 13.74 -5.85 7.45
CA PRO A 465 13.66 -4.41 7.46
C PRO A 465 12.38 -3.88 6.83
N TYR A 466 11.90 -4.50 5.75
CA TYR A 466 10.74 -4.02 5.01
C TYR A 466 9.75 -5.13 4.68
N PHE A 467 8.49 -4.84 4.92
CA PHE A 467 7.37 -5.57 4.34
C PHE A 467 7.32 -5.26 2.84
N PRO A 468 7.28 -6.29 1.96
CA PRO A 468 7.50 -6.09 0.53
C PRO A 468 6.27 -5.53 -0.22
N GLY A 469 5.11 -5.47 0.43
CA GLY A 469 3.87 -4.93 -0.10
C GLY A 469 3.55 -3.53 0.43
N ILE A 470 2.48 -2.95 -0.10
CA ILE A 470 1.83 -1.78 0.49
C ILE A 470 1.23 -2.24 1.82
N SER A 471 1.22 -1.35 2.80
CA SER A 471 0.75 -1.70 4.13
C SER A 471 0.14 -0.48 4.81
N ASP A 472 -0.85 -0.70 5.62
CA ASP A 472 -1.46 0.29 6.51
C ASP A 472 -0.46 0.93 7.50
N MET A 473 0.73 0.32 7.69
CA MET A 473 1.84 0.92 8.43
C MET A 473 2.21 2.32 7.90
N SER A 474 2.00 2.58 6.61
CA SER A 474 2.26 3.86 5.94
C SER A 474 1.52 5.05 6.58
N PHE A 475 0.36 4.79 7.19
CA PHE A 475 -0.47 5.82 7.84
C PHE A 475 -0.26 5.92 9.35
N LEU A 476 0.50 5.00 9.95
CA LEU A 476 0.76 4.96 11.40
C LEU A 476 2.13 5.53 11.75
N ALA A 477 3.16 5.22 10.97
CA ALA A 477 4.53 5.67 11.21
C ALA A 477 5.24 6.06 9.92
N PRO A 478 4.75 7.08 9.19
CA PRO A 478 5.42 7.52 7.96
C PRO A 478 6.85 7.97 8.26
N ALA A 479 7.81 7.43 7.51
CA ALA A 479 9.22 7.77 7.60
C ALA A 479 9.56 9.05 6.84
N ASP A 480 8.76 9.40 5.83
CA ASP A 480 8.93 10.64 5.09
C ASP A 480 8.64 11.85 5.98
N SER A 481 9.47 12.89 5.89
CA SER A 481 9.29 14.11 6.67
C SER A 481 8.01 14.86 6.28
N ALA A 482 7.58 15.80 7.12
CA ALA A 482 6.41 16.63 6.79
C ALA A 482 6.63 17.41 5.48
N GLU A 483 7.85 17.93 5.26
CA GLU A 483 8.23 18.66 4.05
C GLU A 483 8.16 17.75 2.81
N GLN A 484 8.59 16.49 2.93
CA GLN A 484 8.53 15.51 1.84
C GLN A 484 7.09 15.16 1.47
N ARG A 485 6.23 14.98 2.47
CA ARG A 485 4.79 14.73 2.23
C ARG A 485 4.08 15.95 1.64
N ASP A 486 4.42 17.16 2.11
CA ASP A 486 3.93 18.41 1.52
C ASP A 486 4.39 18.55 0.07
N PHE A 487 5.65 18.21 -0.22
CA PHE A 487 6.17 18.18 -1.59
C PHE A 487 5.35 17.22 -2.48
N VAL A 488 5.06 16.00 -2.05
CA VAL A 488 4.21 15.07 -2.82
C VAL A 488 2.86 15.69 -3.12
N ARG A 489 2.22 16.31 -2.12
CA ARG A 489 0.91 16.98 -2.27
C ARG A 489 0.95 18.10 -3.29
N GLU A 490 2.00 18.94 -3.29
CA GLU A 490 2.19 20.03 -4.24
C GLU A 490 2.44 19.52 -5.66
N GLN A 491 3.07 18.34 -5.81
CA GLN A 491 3.34 17.73 -7.10
C GLN A 491 2.20 16.81 -7.59
N MET A 492 1.02 16.84 -6.94
CA MET A 492 -0.11 15.97 -7.26
C MET A 492 -1.27 16.78 -7.87
N PRO A 493 -1.63 16.53 -9.14
CA PRO A 493 -2.76 17.22 -9.78
C PRO A 493 -4.09 17.00 -9.07
N VAL A 494 -4.36 15.75 -8.68
CA VAL A 494 -5.59 15.34 -8.00
C VAL A 494 -5.42 15.54 -6.51
N ALA A 495 -6.34 16.26 -5.86
CA ALA A 495 -6.35 16.39 -4.41
C ALA A 495 -6.78 15.09 -3.74
N ASP A 496 -6.13 14.75 -2.62
CA ASP A 496 -6.48 13.60 -1.77
C ASP A 496 -6.56 14.02 -0.30
N PRO A 497 -7.65 14.71 0.11
CA PRO A 497 -7.77 15.26 1.47
C PRO A 497 -7.65 14.21 2.58
N ALA A 498 -8.19 13.01 2.36
CA ALA A 498 -8.08 11.93 3.36
C ALA A 498 -6.64 11.47 3.56
N ASN A 499 -5.86 11.38 2.47
CA ASN A 499 -4.43 11.07 2.55
C ASN A 499 -3.63 12.23 3.16
N ASP A 500 -4.00 13.47 2.84
CA ASP A 500 -3.36 14.67 3.39
C ASP A 500 -3.51 14.75 4.92
N GLU A 501 -4.68 14.39 5.46
CA GLU A 501 -4.93 14.36 6.90
C GLU A 501 -4.18 13.20 7.56
N ALA A 502 -4.33 11.98 7.04
CA ALA A 502 -3.67 10.78 7.56
C ALA A 502 -2.14 10.90 7.54
N SER A 503 -1.58 11.47 6.47
CA SER A 503 -0.14 11.63 6.32
C SER A 503 0.51 12.59 7.34
N ARG A 504 -0.28 13.40 8.05
CA ARG A 504 0.21 14.27 9.14
C ARG A 504 0.34 13.55 10.47
N VAL A 505 -0.22 12.36 10.59
CA VAL A 505 -0.20 11.57 11.81
C VAL A 505 1.08 10.75 11.89
N ASN A 506 1.68 10.72 13.06
CA ASN A 506 2.67 9.72 13.45
C ASN A 506 2.31 9.32 14.88
N VAL A 507 2.03 8.05 15.09
CA VAL A 507 1.60 7.55 16.41
C VAL A 507 2.71 7.62 17.47
N GLY A 508 3.95 7.97 17.08
CA GLY A 508 5.04 8.24 18.01
C GLY A 508 5.62 6.99 18.70
N CYS A 509 5.25 5.81 18.29
CA CYS A 509 5.71 4.53 18.84
C CYS A 509 6.18 3.59 17.74
N PRO A 510 6.85 2.46 18.08
CA PRO A 510 7.20 1.42 17.11
C PRO A 510 5.96 0.87 16.40
N VAL A 511 6.05 0.73 15.07
CA VAL A 511 5.04 0.07 14.24
C VAL A 511 5.71 -1.07 13.48
N ILE A 512 5.19 -2.28 13.62
CA ILE A 512 5.73 -3.49 12.98
C ILE A 512 4.62 -4.29 12.30
N ASN A 513 4.99 -5.11 11.32
CA ASN A 513 4.07 -6.12 10.77
C ASN A 513 4.43 -7.51 11.30
N VAL A 514 3.45 -8.20 11.85
CA VAL A 514 3.59 -9.56 12.37
C VAL A 514 2.28 -10.33 12.17
N GLY A 515 2.20 -11.08 11.09
CA GLY A 515 0.97 -11.72 10.66
C GLY A 515 1.14 -13.17 10.20
N PRO A 516 0.09 -13.76 9.64
CA PRO A 516 0.10 -15.12 9.14
C PRO A 516 1.08 -15.28 7.97
N TRP A 517 1.55 -16.51 7.78
CA TRP A 517 2.31 -16.89 6.61
C TRP A 517 1.52 -17.85 5.74
N GLY A 518 1.66 -17.66 4.42
CA GLY A 518 1.04 -18.53 3.44
C GLY A 518 1.55 -18.31 2.03
N ARG A 519 0.71 -18.64 1.05
CA ARG A 519 1.03 -18.57 -0.37
C ARG A 519 -0.11 -17.98 -1.18
N GLU A 520 0.26 -17.33 -2.29
CA GLU A 520 -0.65 -16.92 -3.36
C GLU A 520 -1.82 -16.04 -2.90
N TYR A 521 -1.56 -15.06 -1.97
CA TYR A 521 -2.59 -14.08 -1.65
C TYR A 521 -3.08 -13.37 -2.94
N HIS A 522 -4.31 -12.86 -2.93
CA HIS A 522 -5.00 -12.27 -4.09
C HIS A 522 -5.24 -13.22 -5.27
N GLN A 523 -4.85 -14.49 -5.18
CA GLN A 523 -5.03 -15.48 -6.25
C GLN A 523 -6.02 -16.59 -5.84
N ALA A 524 -6.44 -17.41 -6.79
CA ALA A 524 -7.32 -18.55 -6.49
C ALA A 524 -6.68 -19.60 -5.56
N GLY A 525 -5.36 -19.66 -5.55
CA GLY A 525 -4.58 -20.56 -4.69
C GLY A 525 -4.25 -20.00 -3.33
N GLU A 526 -4.85 -18.90 -2.90
CA GLU A 526 -4.62 -18.30 -1.58
C GLU A 526 -4.83 -19.33 -0.46
N ARG A 527 -3.78 -19.50 0.37
CA ARG A 527 -3.79 -20.45 1.48
C ARG A 527 -2.85 -20.07 2.61
N ALA A 528 -3.32 -20.22 3.84
CA ALA A 528 -2.53 -19.98 5.05
C ALA A 528 -1.89 -21.28 5.56
N HIS A 529 -0.66 -21.21 6.05
CA HIS A 529 -0.01 -22.34 6.73
C HIS A 529 -0.56 -22.49 8.15
N ARG A 530 -1.27 -23.60 8.42
CA ARG A 530 -2.08 -23.82 9.62
C ARG A 530 -1.29 -23.71 10.92
N GLU A 531 -0.21 -24.46 11.05
CA GLU A 531 0.58 -24.51 12.28
C GLU A 531 1.14 -23.13 12.67
N TYR A 532 1.73 -22.40 11.69
CA TYR A 532 2.25 -21.07 11.99
C TYR A 532 1.13 -20.07 12.25
N SER A 533 0.16 -19.97 11.36
CA SER A 533 -0.83 -18.90 11.39
C SER A 533 -1.83 -19.04 12.54
N PHE A 534 -2.18 -20.28 12.93
CA PHE A 534 -3.25 -20.50 13.89
C PHE A 534 -2.79 -21.05 15.25
N VAL A 535 -1.54 -21.56 15.34
CA VAL A 535 -1.00 -22.07 16.61
C VAL A 535 0.17 -21.26 17.11
N GLN A 536 1.13 -20.94 16.22
CA GLN A 536 2.37 -20.27 16.62
C GLN A 536 2.20 -18.75 16.69
N LEU A 537 1.54 -18.13 15.71
CA LEU A 537 1.33 -16.68 15.65
C LEU A 537 0.60 -16.12 16.88
N PRO A 538 -0.51 -16.67 17.38
CA PRO A 538 -1.15 -16.15 18.59
C PRO A 538 -0.23 -16.20 19.82
N LYS A 539 0.63 -17.23 19.94
CA LYS A 539 1.62 -17.34 21.02
C LYS A 539 2.70 -16.26 20.87
N LEU A 540 3.18 -16.05 19.65
CA LEU A 540 4.15 -15.00 19.36
C LEU A 540 3.56 -13.62 19.69
N LEU A 541 2.35 -13.33 19.26
CA LEU A 541 1.67 -12.05 19.55
C LEU A 541 1.52 -11.83 21.06
N ALA A 542 1.04 -12.83 21.80
CA ALA A 542 0.90 -12.74 23.25
C ALA A 542 2.25 -12.48 23.94
N ARG A 543 3.32 -13.11 23.46
CA ARG A 543 4.69 -12.91 23.95
C ARG A 543 5.19 -11.48 23.68
N LEU A 544 5.05 -11.00 22.44
CA LEU A 544 5.47 -9.66 22.04
C LEU A 544 4.66 -8.57 22.75
N VAL A 545 3.34 -8.74 22.90
CA VAL A 545 2.49 -7.80 23.67
C VAL A 545 2.98 -7.69 25.10
N ARG A 546 3.22 -8.81 25.78
CA ARG A 546 3.71 -8.82 27.17
C ARG A 546 5.08 -8.16 27.29
N ALA A 547 6.03 -8.53 26.43
CA ALA A 547 7.38 -7.95 26.46
C ALA A 547 7.36 -6.45 26.16
N THR A 548 6.54 -6.01 25.19
CA THR A 548 6.38 -4.57 24.88
C THR A 548 5.82 -3.78 26.06
N LEU A 549 4.79 -4.30 26.72
CA LEU A 549 4.19 -3.61 27.89
C LEU A 549 5.15 -3.56 29.09
N ALA A 550 6.09 -4.51 29.20
CA ALA A 550 7.10 -4.55 30.26
C ALA A 550 8.31 -3.63 30.01
N LEU A 551 8.53 -3.17 28.77
CA LEU A 551 9.61 -2.22 28.47
C LEU A 551 9.40 -0.90 29.26
N ALA A 552 10.50 -0.32 29.73
CA ALA A 552 10.45 1.04 30.24
C ALA A 552 10.04 2.02 29.12
N PRO A 553 9.29 3.08 29.42
CA PRO A 553 9.02 4.13 28.44
C PRO A 553 10.33 4.67 27.88
N SER A 554 10.46 4.78 26.56
CA SER A 554 11.58 5.52 25.97
C SER A 554 11.54 6.96 26.53
N PRO A 555 12.68 7.56 26.91
CA PRO A 555 12.67 8.96 27.29
C PRO A 555 12.13 9.75 26.09
N CYS A 556 10.94 10.31 26.23
CA CYS A 556 10.41 11.26 25.27
C CYS A 556 11.42 12.38 25.09
N GLY A 557 11.98 12.51 23.89
CA GLY A 557 12.71 13.72 23.53
C GLY A 557 11.78 14.91 23.74
N GLU A 558 12.17 15.83 24.63
CA GLU A 558 11.53 17.12 24.83
C GLU A 558 11.65 17.94 23.53
N SER A 559 10.73 17.73 22.60
CA SER A 559 10.58 18.64 21.46
C SER A 559 9.13 18.61 20.98
N ASN A 560 8.27 19.35 21.67
CA ASN A 560 7.12 20.10 21.13
C ASN A 560 6.23 20.64 22.26
N LYS A 561 6.82 21.29 23.27
CA LYS A 561 6.07 22.33 23.95
C LYS A 561 6.16 23.58 23.08
N LYS A 562 5.20 23.77 22.18
CA LYS A 562 4.91 25.09 21.61
C LYS A 562 4.49 25.98 22.76
N GLU A 563 5.30 26.99 23.08
CA GLU A 563 4.88 28.11 23.91
C GLU A 563 3.62 28.73 23.33
N PRO A 564 2.65 29.12 24.16
CA PRO A 564 1.48 29.84 23.69
C PRO A 564 1.94 31.19 23.13
N ILE A 565 1.62 31.46 21.91
CA ILE A 565 1.77 32.77 21.28
C ILE A 565 0.87 33.74 22.06
N ALA A 566 1.50 34.72 22.70
CA ALA A 566 0.85 35.84 23.36
C ALA A 566 0.25 36.82 22.33
#